data_9570ef9f612e6c5b725472f8a8f7df53
#
_entry.id   9570ef9f612e6c5b725472f8a8f7df53
#
_cell.length_a   1.000
_cell.length_b   1.000
_cell.length_c   1.000
_cell.angle_alpha   90.00
_cell.angle_beta   90.00
_cell.angle_gamma   90.00
#
_symmetry.space_group_name_H-M   'P 1'
#
loop_
_entity.id
_entity.type
_entity.pdbx_description
1 polymer ?
#
loop_
_entity_poly.entity_id
_entity_poly.type
_entity_poly.pdbx_seq_one_letter_code
_entity_poly.pdbx_strand_id
1 'polypeptide(L)'
;MSYTTDDRARLGLRESATFDRATIAAIQRAAETGIYDIRGWGAKRALPHFDDLLFLGASMSRYPLEGYRERCGTDVVLGDRHAKYPLHLDIPVTIAGMSFGALSGQAKEALGRGASEVGTSTTTGDGGMTPEERGQSKHLVYQYLPSRYGMNPDDLRKADAIEVVLGQGAKPGGGGMLLGQKISERVAAMRTLPQGIDQRSACRHPDWTGPDDLTIKINELREITDWEKPIYVKVGATRTYYDVKLAVHAGADVVVVDGMQGGTAATQEVFIEHVGVPTLAAIPQAVQALQDLGVHRAGASGATGRKSVQLIVSGGIRTGADVAKALALGADAVAIGTAALIALGDNDPRYAAEYEKLGSAPGFYDDFQDGRDPAGISTQDPELAARLDPVAAGRRLANYLRVLTMEAQTIARACGKAHVTHLEPDDLVAVSIEAAAMARVPLAGTDWIPGR
;
A
#
# COMPACT_ATOMS: atom_id res chain seq x y z
N MET A 1 -21.93 10.28 -29.94
CA MET A 1 -20.88 10.98 -30.71
C MET A 1 -19.90 11.60 -29.74
N SER A 2 -18.66 11.12 -29.65
CA SER A 2 -17.62 11.75 -28.83
C SER A 2 -17.03 12.91 -29.63
N TYR A 3 -17.23 14.12 -29.17
CA TYR A 3 -16.57 15.30 -29.72
C TYR A 3 -15.12 15.35 -29.26
N THR A 4 -14.19 15.59 -30.17
CA THR A 4 -12.78 15.83 -29.81
C THR A 4 -12.65 17.17 -29.08
N THR A 5 -11.54 17.39 -28.39
CA THR A 5 -11.21 18.64 -27.69
C THR A 5 -11.27 19.86 -28.61
N ASP A 6 -10.88 19.67 -29.86
CA ASP A 6 -10.87 20.69 -30.92
C ASP A 6 -12.29 21.04 -31.40
N ASP A 7 -13.18 20.06 -31.51
CA ASP A 7 -14.57 20.26 -31.93
C ASP A 7 -15.37 21.06 -30.92
N ARG A 8 -15.10 20.87 -29.61
CA ARG A 8 -15.79 21.61 -28.52
C ARG A 8 -15.38 23.07 -28.47
N ALA A 9 -14.12 23.39 -28.72
CA ALA A 9 -13.65 24.78 -28.84
C ALA A 9 -14.32 25.50 -30.02
N ARG A 10 -14.56 24.80 -31.13
CA ARG A 10 -15.28 25.31 -32.32
C ARG A 10 -16.78 25.52 -32.06
N LEU A 11 -17.36 24.74 -31.12
CA LEU A 11 -18.77 24.85 -30.75
C LEU A 11 -19.07 25.96 -29.72
N GLY A 12 -18.08 26.71 -29.25
CA GLY A 12 -18.23 27.79 -28.30
C GLY A 12 -18.77 27.37 -26.93
N LEU A 13 -18.49 26.11 -26.49
CA LEU A 13 -18.89 25.61 -25.20
C LEU A 13 -18.17 26.37 -24.09
N ARG A 14 -18.91 26.80 -23.09
CA ARG A 14 -18.40 27.57 -21.96
C ARG A 14 -17.66 26.66 -20.96
N GLU A 15 -16.57 27.16 -20.43
CA GLU A 15 -15.85 26.53 -19.32
C GLU A 15 -15.23 27.61 -18.40
N SER A 16 -14.88 27.22 -17.20
CA SER A 16 -14.17 28.05 -16.22
C SER A 16 -13.24 27.18 -15.37
N ALA A 17 -12.42 27.79 -14.54
CA ALA A 17 -11.56 27.05 -13.61
C ALA A 17 -12.33 26.15 -12.63
N THR A 18 -13.58 26.54 -12.29
CA THR A 18 -14.46 25.75 -11.40
C THR A 18 -15.24 24.69 -12.18
N PHE A 19 -15.64 25.01 -13.40
CA PHE A 19 -16.38 24.12 -14.29
C PHE A 19 -15.53 23.87 -15.55
N ASP A 20 -14.48 23.11 -15.38
CA ASP A 20 -13.63 22.66 -16.48
C ASP A 20 -14.32 21.54 -17.29
N ARG A 21 -13.74 21.16 -18.42
CA ARG A 21 -14.29 20.13 -19.31
C ARG A 21 -14.54 18.79 -18.62
N ALA A 22 -13.64 18.40 -17.72
CA ALA A 22 -13.76 17.13 -17.01
C ALA A 22 -14.94 17.18 -16.01
N THR A 23 -15.05 18.26 -15.27
CA THR A 23 -16.17 18.52 -14.35
C THR A 23 -17.50 18.57 -15.08
N ILE A 24 -17.58 19.30 -16.21
CA ILE A 24 -18.80 19.38 -17.02
C ILE A 24 -19.20 18.00 -17.54
N ALA A 25 -18.26 17.23 -18.07
CA ALA A 25 -18.52 15.87 -18.55
C ALA A 25 -18.98 14.93 -17.43
N ALA A 26 -18.40 15.04 -16.24
CA ALA A 26 -18.83 14.27 -15.08
C ALA A 26 -20.26 14.60 -14.64
N ILE A 27 -20.61 15.88 -14.60
CA ILE A 27 -21.99 16.34 -14.29
C ILE A 27 -22.98 15.81 -15.32
N GLN A 28 -22.67 15.92 -16.63
CA GLN A 28 -23.52 15.43 -17.70
C GLN A 28 -23.74 13.93 -17.60
N ARG A 29 -22.66 13.14 -17.41
CA ARG A 29 -22.73 11.69 -17.25
C ARG A 29 -23.56 11.30 -16.01
N ALA A 30 -23.35 11.96 -14.88
CA ALA A 30 -24.14 11.71 -13.67
C ALA A 30 -25.62 12.04 -13.88
N ALA A 31 -25.93 13.12 -14.61
CA ALA A 31 -27.30 13.51 -14.94
C ALA A 31 -27.99 12.51 -15.87
N GLU A 32 -27.24 11.93 -16.81
CA GLU A 32 -27.75 10.92 -17.75
C GLU A 32 -27.99 9.56 -17.13
N THR A 33 -27.07 9.13 -16.25
CA THR A 33 -27.00 7.74 -15.76
C THR A 33 -27.54 7.55 -14.35
N GLY A 34 -27.50 8.59 -13.51
CA GLY A 34 -27.79 8.47 -12.08
C GLY A 34 -26.77 7.63 -11.30
N ILE A 35 -25.59 7.36 -11.88
CA ILE A 35 -24.55 6.48 -11.32
C ILE A 35 -23.29 7.28 -11.03
N TYR A 36 -22.68 7.07 -9.88
CA TYR A 36 -21.37 7.60 -9.53
C TYR A 36 -20.22 6.77 -10.14
N ASP A 37 -19.08 7.40 -10.36
CA ASP A 37 -17.92 6.71 -10.91
C ASP A 37 -17.31 5.75 -9.88
N ILE A 38 -16.91 4.57 -10.34
CA ILE A 38 -16.15 3.56 -9.59
C ILE A 38 -14.77 3.45 -10.21
N ARG A 39 -13.75 3.41 -9.35
CA ARG A 39 -12.37 3.39 -9.79
C ARG A 39 -11.47 2.67 -8.77
N GLY A 40 -10.26 2.25 -9.16
CA GLY A 40 -9.31 1.54 -8.30
C GLY A 40 -7.93 2.17 -8.22
N TRP A 41 -7.45 2.83 -9.28
CA TRP A 41 -6.16 3.53 -9.28
C TRP A 41 -6.19 4.74 -8.33
N GLY A 42 -5.00 5.12 -7.82
CA GLY A 42 -4.84 6.20 -6.86
C GLY A 42 -5.42 7.56 -7.28
N ALA A 43 -5.30 8.58 -6.44
CA ALA A 43 -5.88 9.90 -6.68
C ALA A 43 -5.36 10.53 -7.98
N LYS A 44 -6.28 11.18 -8.74
CA LYS A 44 -5.95 11.95 -9.95
C LYS A 44 -5.43 13.34 -9.62
N ARG A 45 -5.85 13.90 -8.45
CA ARG A 45 -5.39 15.22 -8.03
C ARG A 45 -3.90 15.23 -7.75
N ALA A 46 -3.23 16.31 -8.11
CA ALA A 46 -1.87 16.56 -7.67
C ALA A 46 -1.86 16.81 -6.15
N LEU A 47 -1.08 16.02 -5.43
CA LEU A 47 -0.88 16.12 -3.99
C LEU A 47 0.64 16.21 -3.74
N PRO A 48 1.10 16.93 -2.69
CA PRO A 48 2.47 16.82 -2.25
C PRO A 48 2.87 15.36 -2.03
N HIS A 49 4.02 14.99 -2.58
CA HIS A 49 4.49 13.61 -2.59
C HIS A 49 5.99 13.57 -2.24
N PHE A 50 6.58 12.38 -2.22
CA PHE A 50 8.02 12.22 -2.01
C PHE A 50 8.88 12.95 -3.07
N ASP A 51 8.36 13.23 -4.26
CA ASP A 51 9.06 14.04 -5.28
C ASP A 51 9.40 15.46 -4.80
N ASP A 52 8.61 15.99 -3.85
CA ASP A 52 8.83 17.31 -3.24
C ASP A 52 9.94 17.33 -2.17
N LEU A 53 10.57 16.18 -1.89
CA LEU A 53 11.67 16.08 -0.93
C LEU A 53 12.99 15.81 -1.65
N LEU A 54 14.08 16.34 -1.12
CA LEU A 54 15.46 16.07 -1.55
C LEU A 54 16.28 15.57 -0.38
N PHE A 55 17.28 14.73 -0.66
CA PHE A 55 18.28 14.31 0.31
C PHE A 55 19.46 15.30 0.35
N LEU A 56 19.97 15.52 1.54
CA LEU A 56 21.22 16.24 1.78
C LEU A 56 22.37 15.23 1.80
N GLY A 57 23.04 15.07 0.67
CA GLY A 57 24.19 14.17 0.56
C GLY A 57 25.37 14.63 1.42
N ALA A 58 26.11 13.67 1.95
CA ALA A 58 27.32 13.89 2.74
C ALA A 58 28.48 14.42 1.85
N SER A 59 29.33 15.27 2.44
CA SER A 59 30.51 15.82 1.78
C SER A 59 31.65 16.02 2.79
N MET A 60 31.66 17.15 3.54
CA MET A 60 32.68 17.45 4.55
C MET A 60 32.17 17.32 5.98
N SER A 61 30.94 17.75 6.23
CA SER A 61 30.30 17.67 7.55
C SER A 61 29.91 16.23 7.94
N ARG A 62 29.68 15.41 6.95
CA ARG A 62 29.53 13.95 7.03
C ARG A 62 30.32 13.35 5.86
N TYR A 63 30.77 12.11 5.98
CA TYR A 63 31.46 11.42 4.89
C TYR A 63 30.52 10.41 4.23
N PRO A 64 30.38 10.43 2.89
CA PRO A 64 29.65 9.40 2.18
C PRO A 64 30.35 8.04 2.36
N LEU A 65 29.60 6.95 2.28
CA LEU A 65 30.21 5.61 2.28
C LEU A 65 30.75 5.29 0.89
N GLU A 66 31.93 4.63 0.89
CA GLU A 66 32.55 4.14 -0.34
C GLU A 66 31.80 2.92 -0.87
N GLY A 67 31.04 3.09 -1.95
CA GLY A 67 30.09 2.12 -2.47
C GLY A 67 30.64 0.74 -2.79
N TYR A 68 31.95 0.63 -3.09
CA TYR A 68 32.61 -0.62 -3.43
C TYR A 68 33.19 -1.36 -2.23
N ARG A 69 33.33 -0.71 -1.09
CA ARG A 69 34.07 -1.24 0.06
C ARG A 69 33.22 -1.32 1.33
N GLU A 70 32.25 -0.46 1.47
CA GLU A 70 31.46 -0.31 2.68
C GLU A 70 30.04 -0.84 2.46
N ARG A 71 29.62 -1.73 3.36
CA ARG A 71 28.27 -2.31 3.30
C ARG A 71 27.22 -1.28 3.74
N CYS A 72 26.05 -1.36 3.10
CA CYS A 72 24.86 -0.70 3.55
C CYS A 72 23.77 -1.77 3.72
N GLY A 73 23.34 -2.01 4.95
CA GLY A 73 22.32 -3.00 5.28
C GLY A 73 20.93 -2.59 4.79
N THR A 74 20.07 -3.59 4.57
CA THR A 74 18.68 -3.41 4.09
C THR A 74 17.67 -4.24 4.86
N ASP A 75 18.15 -5.18 5.68
CA ASP A 75 17.31 -6.09 6.42
C ASP A 75 16.44 -5.37 7.44
N VAL A 76 15.26 -5.95 7.73
CA VAL A 76 14.34 -5.44 8.74
C VAL A 76 13.68 -6.59 9.49
N VAL A 77 13.50 -6.40 10.79
CA VAL A 77 12.76 -7.32 11.66
C VAL A 77 11.42 -6.69 11.99
N LEU A 78 10.33 -7.38 11.68
CA LEU A 78 8.98 -6.93 11.92
C LEU A 78 8.28 -7.80 12.95
N GLY A 79 7.72 -7.18 13.98
CA GLY A 79 6.84 -7.85 14.94
C GLY A 79 7.56 -8.58 16.08
N ASP A 80 8.72 -8.10 16.52
CA ASP A 80 9.49 -8.68 17.61
C ASP A 80 8.94 -8.31 19.01
N ARG A 81 7.88 -7.51 19.09
CA ARG A 81 7.35 -6.99 20.36
C ARG A 81 6.76 -8.08 21.26
N HIS A 82 5.89 -8.93 20.70
CA HIS A 82 5.19 -9.98 21.41
C HIS A 82 5.32 -11.35 20.77
N ALA A 83 5.55 -11.41 19.45
CA ALA A 83 5.61 -12.66 18.72
C ALA A 83 6.89 -13.45 19.05
N LYS A 84 6.73 -14.79 19.13
CA LYS A 84 7.86 -15.70 19.30
C LYS A 84 8.74 -15.76 18.04
N TYR A 85 8.13 -15.66 16.86
CA TYR A 85 8.81 -15.70 15.56
C TYR A 85 8.50 -14.44 14.76
N PRO A 86 9.26 -13.35 14.94
CA PRO A 86 9.13 -12.15 14.11
C PRO A 86 9.52 -12.44 12.67
N LEU A 87 9.05 -11.62 11.73
CA LEU A 87 9.45 -11.71 10.33
C LEU A 87 10.82 -11.05 10.12
N HIS A 88 11.77 -11.82 9.61
CA HIS A 88 13.06 -11.33 9.16
C HIS A 88 13.04 -11.19 7.64
N LEU A 89 13.07 -9.95 7.17
CA LEU A 89 13.04 -9.61 5.75
C LEU A 89 14.40 -9.08 5.30
N ASP A 90 14.86 -9.51 4.12
CA ASP A 90 16.16 -9.08 3.58
C ASP A 90 16.12 -7.66 3.01
N ILE A 91 14.91 -7.14 2.73
CA ILE A 91 14.67 -5.79 2.18
C ILE A 91 13.49 -5.11 2.89
N PRO A 92 13.48 -3.76 3.02
CA PRO A 92 12.42 -3.03 3.71
C PRO A 92 11.20 -2.73 2.82
N VAL A 93 10.96 -3.53 1.79
CA VAL A 93 9.83 -3.39 0.87
C VAL A 93 8.99 -4.66 0.89
N THR A 94 7.72 -4.57 1.27
CA THR A 94 6.77 -5.67 1.32
C THR A 94 5.69 -5.53 0.23
N ILE A 95 4.95 -6.61 -0.06
CA ILE A 95 3.82 -6.56 -0.99
C ILE A 95 2.53 -6.40 -0.19
N ALA A 96 1.80 -5.32 -0.47
CA ALA A 96 0.51 -5.02 0.16
C ALA A 96 -0.57 -6.07 -0.20
N GLY A 97 -1.57 -6.22 0.66
CA GLY A 97 -2.68 -7.14 0.44
C GLY A 97 -3.49 -6.82 -0.81
N MET A 98 -3.59 -7.80 -1.70
CA MET A 98 -4.37 -7.76 -2.93
C MET A 98 -5.12 -9.07 -3.09
N SER A 99 -6.46 -9.01 -3.06
CA SER A 99 -7.31 -10.18 -2.95
C SER A 99 -7.29 -11.07 -4.19
N PHE A 100 -7.39 -12.39 -3.97
CA PHE A 100 -7.87 -13.28 -5.02
C PHE A 100 -9.32 -12.95 -5.37
N GLY A 101 -9.60 -12.84 -6.65
CA GLY A 101 -10.84 -12.27 -7.17
C GLY A 101 -10.61 -10.90 -7.77
N ALA A 102 -9.93 -9.99 -7.08
CA ALA A 102 -9.35 -8.80 -7.71
C ALA A 102 -8.23 -9.20 -8.67
N LEU A 103 -7.36 -10.12 -8.24
CA LEU A 103 -6.25 -10.67 -9.03
C LEU A 103 -6.52 -12.13 -9.42
N SER A 104 -5.91 -12.57 -10.51
CA SER A 104 -5.87 -13.96 -10.94
C SER A 104 -5.01 -14.83 -10.00
N GLY A 105 -5.18 -16.15 -10.07
CA GLY A 105 -4.33 -17.11 -9.37
C GLY A 105 -2.86 -17.02 -9.82
N GLN A 106 -2.63 -16.81 -11.12
CA GLN A 106 -1.30 -16.61 -11.70
C GLN A 106 -0.61 -15.37 -11.14
N ALA A 107 -1.34 -14.26 -10.98
CA ALA A 107 -0.79 -13.06 -10.37
C ALA A 107 -0.44 -13.30 -8.88
N LYS A 108 -1.28 -14.00 -8.13
CA LYS A 108 -1.00 -14.38 -6.73
C LYS A 108 0.26 -15.25 -6.62
N GLU A 109 0.41 -16.21 -7.52
CA GLU A 109 1.62 -17.04 -7.61
C GLU A 109 2.85 -16.19 -7.94
N ALA A 110 2.77 -15.30 -8.93
CA ALA A 110 3.87 -14.43 -9.32
C ALA A 110 4.32 -13.49 -8.20
N LEU A 111 3.39 -12.94 -7.43
CA LEU A 111 3.69 -12.13 -6.24
C LEU A 111 4.49 -12.93 -5.21
N GLY A 112 4.05 -14.15 -4.88
CA GLY A 112 4.75 -15.05 -3.97
C GLY A 112 6.17 -15.38 -4.42
N ARG A 113 6.34 -15.73 -5.71
CA ARG A 113 7.65 -16.02 -6.32
C ARG A 113 8.60 -14.83 -6.24
N GLY A 114 8.14 -13.66 -6.70
CA GLY A 114 8.97 -12.46 -6.75
C GLY A 114 9.39 -11.97 -5.36
N ALA A 115 8.47 -11.98 -4.40
CA ALA A 115 8.76 -11.62 -3.01
C ALA A 115 9.76 -12.59 -2.36
N SER A 116 9.58 -13.90 -2.56
CA SER A 116 10.45 -14.93 -1.98
C SER A 116 11.88 -14.87 -2.53
N GLU A 117 12.04 -14.55 -3.82
CA GLU A 117 13.35 -14.44 -4.47
C GLU A 117 14.24 -13.33 -3.88
N VAL A 118 13.64 -12.32 -3.27
CA VAL A 118 14.34 -11.20 -2.61
C VAL A 118 14.19 -11.21 -1.09
N GLY A 119 13.64 -12.27 -0.51
CA GLY A 119 13.51 -12.44 0.93
C GLY A 119 12.54 -11.49 1.61
N THR A 120 11.44 -11.11 0.95
CA THR A 120 10.38 -10.27 1.55
C THR A 120 9.04 -11.00 1.63
N SER A 121 7.99 -10.30 2.10
CA SER A 121 6.67 -10.86 2.34
C SER A 121 5.64 -10.42 1.31
N THR A 122 4.65 -11.32 1.08
CA THR A 122 3.37 -10.99 0.44
C THR A 122 2.26 -10.92 1.50
N THR A 123 1.08 -10.44 1.06
CA THR A 123 -0.10 -10.32 1.92
C THR A 123 -1.34 -10.78 1.15
N THR A 124 -2.22 -11.58 1.78
CA THR A 124 -3.32 -12.26 1.08
C THR A 124 -4.33 -11.31 0.43
N GLY A 125 -4.72 -10.26 1.10
CA GLY A 125 -5.90 -9.47 0.72
C GLY A 125 -7.22 -10.05 1.21
N ASP A 126 -8.34 -9.44 0.80
CA ASP A 126 -9.69 -9.88 1.15
C ASP A 126 -10.06 -11.16 0.37
N GLY A 127 -10.61 -12.15 1.05
CA GLY A 127 -11.09 -13.39 0.42
C GLY A 127 -10.31 -14.66 0.76
N GLY A 128 -9.33 -14.58 1.65
CA GLY A 128 -8.62 -15.74 2.16
C GLY A 128 -7.28 -16.02 1.47
N MET A 129 -6.64 -17.10 1.90
CA MET A 129 -5.34 -17.56 1.43
C MET A 129 -5.50 -18.50 0.24
N THR A 130 -4.80 -18.22 -0.86
CA THR A 130 -4.76 -19.12 -2.01
C THR A 130 -3.59 -20.10 -1.92
N PRO A 131 -3.76 -21.35 -2.39
CA PRO A 131 -2.66 -22.31 -2.45
C PRO A 131 -1.49 -21.83 -3.29
N GLU A 132 -1.76 -21.12 -4.39
CA GLU A 132 -0.75 -20.59 -5.30
C GLU A 132 0.17 -19.59 -4.59
N GLU A 133 -0.41 -18.62 -3.87
CA GLU A 133 0.39 -17.64 -3.15
C GLU A 133 1.13 -18.26 -1.97
N ARG A 134 0.42 -19.07 -1.13
CA ARG A 134 1.06 -19.71 0.03
C ARG A 134 2.20 -20.63 -0.39
N GLY A 135 2.00 -21.40 -1.45
CA GLY A 135 3.00 -22.35 -1.94
C GLY A 135 4.28 -21.71 -2.46
N GLN A 136 4.24 -20.44 -2.85
CA GLN A 136 5.39 -19.70 -3.39
C GLN A 136 5.95 -18.64 -2.43
N SER A 137 5.21 -18.26 -1.39
CA SER A 137 5.64 -17.21 -0.46
C SER A 137 6.51 -17.78 0.67
N LYS A 138 7.75 -17.28 0.79
CA LYS A 138 8.61 -17.53 1.96
C LYS A 138 7.97 -16.96 3.22
N HIS A 139 7.44 -15.75 3.13
CA HIS A 139 6.71 -15.05 4.18
C HIS A 139 5.37 -14.56 3.64
N LEU A 140 4.27 -14.99 4.28
CA LEU A 140 2.91 -14.60 3.91
C LEU A 140 2.19 -14.02 5.11
N VAL A 141 1.71 -12.78 4.94
CA VAL A 141 0.85 -12.09 5.92
C VAL A 141 -0.61 -12.37 5.58
N TYR A 142 -1.38 -12.86 6.53
CA TYR A 142 -2.82 -13.08 6.36
C TYR A 142 -3.61 -11.84 6.74
N GLN A 143 -4.45 -11.31 5.84
CA GLN A 143 -5.35 -10.20 6.16
C GLN A 143 -6.63 -10.67 6.84
N TYR A 144 -6.83 -10.21 8.06
CA TYR A 144 -8.06 -10.38 8.84
C TYR A 144 -8.94 -9.12 8.67
N LEU A 145 -9.95 -9.23 7.82
CA LEU A 145 -10.79 -8.11 7.39
C LEU A 145 -12.20 -8.15 8.01
N PRO A 146 -12.95 -7.03 7.97
CA PRO A 146 -14.35 -6.99 8.42
C PRO A 146 -15.26 -7.99 7.74
N SER A 147 -15.01 -8.33 6.49
CA SER A 147 -15.78 -9.29 5.70
C SER A 147 -15.73 -10.73 6.23
N ARG A 148 -14.62 -11.14 6.83
CA ARG A 148 -14.31 -12.52 7.21
C ARG A 148 -14.37 -13.51 6.04
N TYR A 149 -14.34 -13.06 4.78
CA TYR A 149 -14.38 -13.94 3.62
C TYR A 149 -13.20 -14.93 3.62
N GLY A 150 -13.51 -16.22 3.53
CA GLY A 150 -12.51 -17.29 3.51
C GLY A 150 -11.69 -17.45 4.79
N MET A 151 -12.05 -16.73 5.87
CA MET A 151 -11.32 -16.81 7.14
C MET A 151 -11.53 -18.17 7.81
N ASN A 152 -10.42 -18.80 8.17
CA ASN A 152 -10.43 -20.02 8.98
C ASN A 152 -9.16 -20.07 9.86
N PRO A 153 -9.20 -20.76 11.01
CA PRO A 153 -8.07 -20.84 11.93
C PRO A 153 -6.83 -21.54 11.35
N ASP A 154 -7.02 -22.50 10.45
CA ASP A 154 -5.89 -23.24 9.86
C ASP A 154 -5.03 -22.36 8.96
N ASP A 155 -5.65 -21.46 8.20
CA ASP A 155 -4.92 -20.50 7.38
C ASP A 155 -4.23 -19.45 8.24
N LEU A 156 -4.83 -19.03 9.36
CA LEU A 156 -4.17 -18.15 10.33
C LEU A 156 -2.88 -18.79 10.88
N ARG A 157 -2.91 -20.09 11.19
CA ARG A 157 -1.72 -20.83 11.66
C ARG A 157 -0.67 -21.01 10.56
N LYS A 158 -1.09 -21.20 9.29
CA LYS A 158 -0.18 -21.35 8.14
C LYS A 158 0.48 -20.03 7.72
N ALA A 159 -0.10 -18.90 8.06
CA ALA A 159 0.48 -17.59 7.81
C ALA A 159 1.72 -17.36 8.68
N ASP A 160 2.57 -16.41 8.26
CA ASP A 160 3.77 -16.02 9.01
C ASP A 160 3.53 -14.77 9.88
N ALA A 161 2.50 -13.99 9.54
CA ALA A 161 1.97 -12.89 10.35
C ALA A 161 0.49 -12.69 10.03
N ILE A 162 -0.22 -11.94 10.90
CA ILE A 162 -1.64 -11.60 10.70
C ILE A 162 -1.77 -10.08 10.68
N GLU A 163 -2.43 -9.53 9.67
CA GLU A 163 -2.74 -8.11 9.56
C GLU A 163 -4.23 -7.87 9.77
N VAL A 164 -4.59 -7.27 10.90
CA VAL A 164 -5.96 -6.81 11.20
C VAL A 164 -6.21 -5.51 10.45
N VAL A 165 -7.16 -5.52 9.51
CA VAL A 165 -7.44 -4.38 8.64
C VAL A 165 -8.62 -3.59 9.18
N LEU A 166 -8.41 -2.32 9.51
CA LEU A 166 -9.44 -1.35 9.90
C LEU A 166 -9.79 -0.39 8.76
N GLY A 167 -8.89 -0.27 7.78
CA GLY A 167 -9.08 0.56 6.61
C GLY A 167 -7.89 0.50 5.66
N GLN A 168 -8.01 1.18 4.54
CA GLN A 168 -6.94 1.34 3.54
C GLN A 168 -7.00 2.71 2.90
N GLY A 169 -5.89 3.18 2.30
CA GLY A 169 -5.71 4.55 1.85
C GLY A 169 -6.71 5.02 0.80
N ALA A 170 -7.09 4.16 -0.14
CA ALA A 170 -8.02 4.51 -1.20
C ALA A 170 -9.47 4.72 -0.72
N LYS A 171 -9.84 4.18 0.42
CA LYS A 171 -11.22 4.21 0.94
C LYS A 171 -11.30 4.10 2.47
N PRO A 172 -10.71 5.04 3.21
CA PRO A 172 -10.80 5.02 4.67
C PRO A 172 -12.28 5.18 5.09
N GLY A 173 -12.76 4.28 5.97
CA GLY A 173 -14.18 4.24 6.36
C GLY A 173 -15.12 3.63 5.32
N GLY A 174 -14.59 3.16 4.19
CA GLY A 174 -15.32 2.38 3.18
C GLY A 174 -14.98 0.90 3.26
N GLY A 175 -15.95 0.04 3.02
CA GLY A 175 -15.75 -1.41 2.94
C GLY A 175 -15.08 -1.85 1.63
N GLY A 176 -14.65 -3.11 1.58
CA GLY A 176 -14.17 -3.73 0.34
C GLY A 176 -15.29 -3.82 -0.70
N MET A 177 -14.92 -3.73 -1.98
CA MET A 177 -15.82 -3.91 -3.11
C MET A 177 -15.17 -4.79 -4.15
N LEU A 178 -15.91 -5.77 -4.67
CA LEU A 178 -15.56 -6.56 -5.83
C LEU A 178 -16.80 -6.75 -6.69
N LEU A 179 -16.73 -6.36 -7.96
CA LEU A 179 -17.89 -6.36 -8.84
C LEU A 179 -18.21 -7.77 -9.33
N GLY A 180 -19.49 -8.02 -9.62
CA GLY A 180 -20.04 -9.33 -9.93
C GLY A 180 -19.34 -10.05 -11.08
N GLN A 181 -18.89 -9.33 -12.11
CA GLN A 181 -18.14 -9.90 -13.24
C GLN A 181 -16.80 -10.54 -12.83
N LYS A 182 -16.26 -10.19 -11.66
CA LYS A 182 -15.04 -10.81 -11.07
C LYS A 182 -15.35 -11.88 -10.03
N ILE A 183 -16.62 -12.15 -9.75
CA ILE A 183 -17.03 -13.20 -8.81
C ILE A 183 -17.21 -14.51 -9.57
N SER A 184 -16.10 -15.15 -9.92
CA SER A 184 -16.06 -16.47 -10.52
C SER A 184 -16.57 -17.54 -9.53
N GLU A 185 -16.85 -18.75 -10.01
CA GLU A 185 -17.25 -19.89 -9.17
C GLU A 185 -16.23 -20.12 -8.04
N ARG A 186 -14.93 -20.07 -8.33
CA ARG A 186 -13.87 -20.25 -7.34
C ARG A 186 -13.85 -19.13 -6.31
N VAL A 187 -14.01 -17.87 -6.73
CA VAL A 187 -14.09 -16.73 -5.81
C VAL A 187 -15.31 -16.86 -4.90
N ALA A 188 -16.48 -17.21 -5.47
CA ALA A 188 -17.71 -17.42 -4.75
C ALA A 188 -17.56 -18.54 -3.68
N ALA A 189 -16.97 -19.67 -4.07
CA ALA A 189 -16.71 -20.79 -3.16
C ALA A 189 -15.76 -20.41 -2.02
N MET A 190 -14.64 -19.72 -2.32
CA MET A 190 -13.68 -19.27 -1.30
C MET A 190 -14.29 -18.28 -0.30
N ARG A 191 -15.17 -17.41 -0.78
CA ARG A 191 -15.83 -16.37 0.05
C ARG A 191 -17.14 -16.83 0.68
N THR A 192 -17.65 -18.01 0.32
CA THR A 192 -18.97 -18.51 0.72
C THR A 192 -20.10 -17.56 0.35
N LEU A 193 -20.05 -17.03 -0.87
CA LEU A 193 -20.97 -16.02 -1.39
C LEU A 193 -21.51 -16.44 -2.76
N PRO A 194 -22.67 -15.90 -3.21
CA PRO A 194 -23.20 -16.17 -4.53
C PRO A 194 -22.27 -15.73 -5.66
N GLN A 195 -22.20 -16.50 -6.73
CA GLN A 195 -21.46 -16.16 -7.95
C GLN A 195 -22.15 -15.02 -8.72
N GLY A 196 -21.35 -14.17 -9.39
CA GLY A 196 -21.83 -13.17 -10.33
C GLY A 196 -22.56 -11.97 -9.71
N ILE A 197 -22.54 -11.83 -8.38
CA ILE A 197 -23.20 -10.73 -7.66
C ILE A 197 -22.14 -9.85 -7.01
N ASP A 198 -22.31 -8.52 -7.09
CA ASP A 198 -21.42 -7.56 -6.44
C ASP A 198 -21.27 -7.87 -4.94
N GLN A 199 -20.02 -7.93 -4.49
CA GLN A 199 -19.69 -8.18 -3.09
C GLN A 199 -19.21 -6.88 -2.43
N ARG A 200 -19.79 -6.58 -1.27
CA ARG A 200 -19.41 -5.44 -0.43
C ARG A 200 -19.12 -5.94 0.98
N SER A 201 -17.93 -5.64 1.46
CA SER A 201 -17.55 -5.90 2.84
C SER A 201 -18.15 -4.85 3.76
N ALA A 202 -18.33 -5.20 5.04
CA ALA A 202 -18.65 -4.23 6.07
C ALA A 202 -17.55 -3.16 6.19
N CYS A 203 -17.93 -1.92 6.53
CA CYS A 203 -17.00 -0.81 6.73
C CYS A 203 -16.25 -0.87 8.07
N ARG A 204 -16.70 -1.72 8.98
CA ARG A 204 -16.13 -1.97 10.31
C ARG A 204 -16.29 -3.45 10.66
N HIS A 205 -15.48 -3.91 11.58
CA HIS A 205 -15.61 -5.27 12.08
C HIS A 205 -16.98 -5.45 12.77
N PRO A 206 -17.75 -6.47 12.40
CA PRO A 206 -19.16 -6.59 12.84
C PRO A 206 -19.28 -6.92 14.33
N ASP A 207 -18.24 -7.50 14.92
CA ASP A 207 -18.14 -7.92 16.32
C ASP A 207 -17.47 -6.88 17.23
N TRP A 208 -17.21 -5.65 16.72
CA TRP A 208 -16.57 -4.57 17.51
C TRP A 208 -17.48 -3.37 17.66
N THR A 209 -17.51 -2.84 18.87
CA THR A 209 -18.22 -1.62 19.24
C THR A 209 -17.29 -0.50 19.70
N GLY A 210 -16.06 -0.82 20.09
CA GLY A 210 -15.08 0.12 20.57
C GLY A 210 -13.64 -0.36 20.46
N PRO A 211 -12.66 0.48 20.84
CA PRO A 211 -11.22 0.16 20.76
C PRO A 211 -10.82 -1.06 21.62
N ASP A 212 -11.51 -1.32 22.71
CA ASP A 212 -11.22 -2.46 23.59
C ASP A 212 -11.46 -3.80 22.90
N ASP A 213 -12.42 -3.84 21.97
CA ASP A 213 -12.70 -5.05 21.18
C ASP A 213 -11.52 -5.43 20.28
N LEU A 214 -10.73 -4.46 19.82
CA LEU A 214 -9.49 -4.71 19.09
C LEU A 214 -8.47 -5.44 19.97
N THR A 215 -8.37 -5.07 21.24
CA THR A 215 -7.48 -5.77 22.20
C THR A 215 -7.89 -7.22 22.39
N ILE A 216 -9.20 -7.46 22.56
CA ILE A 216 -9.76 -8.83 22.69
C ILE A 216 -9.43 -9.62 21.44
N LYS A 217 -9.66 -9.05 20.27
CA LYS A 217 -9.40 -9.71 18.97
C LYS A 217 -7.92 -10.02 18.74
N ILE A 218 -7.03 -9.10 19.07
CA ILE A 218 -5.58 -9.34 18.96
C ILE A 218 -5.18 -10.51 19.88
N ASN A 219 -5.70 -10.57 21.10
CA ASN A 219 -5.42 -11.67 22.01
C ASN A 219 -5.98 -13.02 21.48
N GLU A 220 -7.20 -13.04 20.94
CA GLU A 220 -7.74 -14.23 20.28
C GLU A 220 -6.83 -14.72 19.14
N LEU A 221 -6.36 -13.82 18.28
CA LEU A 221 -5.46 -14.18 17.17
C LEU A 221 -4.11 -14.71 17.68
N ARG A 222 -3.61 -14.17 18.80
CA ARG A 222 -2.40 -14.69 19.45
C ARG A 222 -2.62 -16.11 19.99
N GLU A 223 -3.75 -16.36 20.68
CA GLU A 223 -4.09 -17.69 21.18
C GLU A 223 -4.27 -18.70 20.03
N ILE A 224 -4.92 -18.32 18.94
CA ILE A 224 -5.07 -19.17 17.74
C ILE A 224 -3.71 -19.58 17.17
N THR A 225 -2.71 -18.74 17.29
CA THR A 225 -1.36 -18.93 16.71
C THR A 225 -0.31 -19.25 17.75
N ASP A 226 -0.69 -19.64 18.96
CA ASP A 226 0.20 -20.00 20.08
C ASP A 226 1.26 -18.93 20.36
N TRP A 227 0.90 -17.63 20.19
CA TRP A 227 1.78 -16.47 20.33
C TRP A 227 3.01 -16.50 19.41
N GLU A 228 2.95 -17.30 18.37
CA GLU A 228 4.09 -17.43 17.44
C GLU A 228 4.16 -16.31 16.41
N LYS A 229 3.02 -15.78 15.99
CA LYS A 229 2.93 -14.88 14.84
C LYS A 229 2.79 -13.42 15.26
N PRO A 230 3.49 -12.49 14.57
CA PRO A 230 3.26 -11.06 14.75
C PRO A 230 1.85 -10.65 14.34
N ILE A 231 1.26 -9.71 15.09
CA ILE A 231 -0.03 -9.13 14.76
C ILE A 231 0.19 -7.68 14.31
N TYR A 232 -0.15 -7.41 13.06
CA TYR A 232 -0.14 -6.08 12.47
C TYR A 232 -1.54 -5.47 12.57
N VAL A 233 -1.60 -4.14 12.66
CA VAL A 233 -2.86 -3.39 12.55
C VAL A 233 -2.72 -2.39 11.42
N LYS A 234 -3.57 -2.51 10.38
CA LYS A 234 -3.59 -1.62 9.23
C LYS A 234 -4.73 -0.63 9.31
N VAL A 235 -4.38 0.65 9.12
CA VAL A 235 -5.31 1.78 9.08
C VAL A 235 -5.13 2.58 7.77
N GLY A 236 -6.22 3.10 7.22
CA GLY A 236 -6.14 4.16 6.22
C GLY A 236 -5.76 5.48 6.88
N ALA A 237 -4.88 6.24 6.25
CA ALA A 237 -4.44 7.52 6.81
C ALA A 237 -5.59 8.53 6.88
N THR A 238 -6.04 8.83 8.08
CA THR A 238 -7.10 9.80 8.41
C THR A 238 -6.75 10.53 9.70
N ARG A 239 -7.21 10.06 10.84
CA ARG A 239 -6.81 10.54 12.18
C ARG A 239 -5.59 9.76 12.67
N THR A 240 -4.56 9.71 11.84
CA THR A 240 -3.41 8.79 11.93
C THR A 240 -2.76 8.77 13.30
N TYR A 241 -2.56 9.93 13.93
CA TYR A 241 -1.97 10.00 15.27
C TYR A 241 -2.77 9.20 16.33
N TYR A 242 -4.10 9.35 16.32
CA TYR A 242 -4.96 8.67 17.29
C TYR A 242 -5.14 7.19 16.96
N ASP A 243 -5.30 6.86 15.69
CA ASP A 243 -5.48 5.48 15.22
C ASP A 243 -4.24 4.62 15.53
N VAL A 244 -3.03 5.19 15.33
CA VAL A 244 -1.77 4.53 15.68
C VAL A 244 -1.68 4.31 17.20
N LYS A 245 -2.04 5.31 18.02
CA LYS A 245 -2.06 5.15 19.48
C LYS A 245 -3.00 4.04 19.93
N LEU A 246 -4.21 3.99 19.38
CA LEU A 246 -5.18 2.93 19.67
C LEU A 246 -4.68 1.55 19.26
N ALA A 247 -4.08 1.42 18.07
CA ALA A 247 -3.49 0.17 17.61
C ALA A 247 -2.38 -0.34 18.53
N VAL A 248 -1.50 0.56 18.98
CA VAL A 248 -0.40 0.23 19.91
C VAL A 248 -0.94 -0.18 21.29
N HIS A 249 -1.94 0.53 21.81
CA HIS A 249 -2.59 0.20 23.09
C HIS A 249 -3.32 -1.14 23.01
N ALA A 250 -3.95 -1.45 21.89
CA ALA A 250 -4.59 -2.74 21.66
C ALA A 250 -3.61 -3.92 21.57
N GLY A 251 -2.30 -3.65 21.46
CA GLY A 251 -1.28 -4.69 21.45
C GLY A 251 -0.67 -5.00 20.09
N ALA A 252 -0.82 -4.14 19.07
CA ALA A 252 -0.16 -4.34 17.78
C ALA A 252 1.37 -4.47 17.94
N ASP A 253 1.96 -5.38 17.17
CA ASP A 253 3.42 -5.50 17.03
C ASP A 253 3.93 -4.55 15.95
N VAL A 254 3.14 -4.39 14.88
CA VAL A 254 3.43 -3.54 13.74
C VAL A 254 2.18 -2.72 13.41
N VAL A 255 2.36 -1.44 13.08
CA VAL A 255 1.28 -0.61 12.54
C VAL A 255 1.54 -0.35 11.07
N VAL A 256 0.52 -0.54 10.23
CA VAL A 256 0.56 -0.26 8.80
C VAL A 256 -0.32 0.95 8.52
N VAL A 257 0.28 2.02 8.02
CA VAL A 257 -0.43 3.26 7.65
C VAL A 257 -0.47 3.40 6.15
N ASP A 258 -1.67 3.41 5.59
CA ASP A 258 -1.90 3.45 4.15
C ASP A 258 -2.44 4.82 3.72
N GLY A 259 -1.61 5.62 3.03
CA GLY A 259 -1.94 6.97 2.58
C GLY A 259 -2.93 7.00 1.42
N MET A 260 -3.57 8.15 1.21
CA MET A 260 -4.64 8.31 0.22
C MET A 260 -4.21 8.12 -1.24
N GLN A 261 -2.90 8.12 -1.56
CA GLN A 261 -2.40 7.80 -2.89
C GLN A 261 -2.41 6.29 -3.20
N GLY A 262 -2.80 5.45 -2.26
CA GLY A 262 -2.97 4.01 -2.48
C GLY A 262 -4.11 3.70 -3.45
N GLY A 263 -3.99 2.57 -4.16
CA GLY A 263 -5.05 2.03 -5.01
C GLY A 263 -5.91 0.98 -4.32
N THR A 264 -6.92 0.50 -5.03
CA THR A 264 -7.80 -0.60 -4.60
C THR A 264 -8.39 -1.31 -5.81
N ALA A 265 -9.02 -2.47 -5.62
CA ALA A 265 -9.72 -3.17 -6.71
C ALA A 265 -10.92 -2.38 -7.25
N ALA A 266 -11.75 -1.84 -6.37
CA ALA A 266 -12.88 -0.98 -6.74
C ALA A 266 -13.34 -0.15 -5.54
N THR A 267 -13.68 1.11 -5.78
CA THR A 267 -14.39 1.99 -4.83
C THR A 267 -15.00 3.18 -5.56
N GLN A 268 -15.91 3.90 -4.91
CA GLN A 268 -16.42 5.14 -5.42
C GLN A 268 -15.29 6.17 -5.56
N GLU A 269 -15.21 6.87 -6.69
CA GLU A 269 -14.17 7.86 -6.96
C GLU A 269 -14.09 8.94 -5.86
N VAL A 270 -15.21 9.30 -5.27
CA VAL A 270 -15.28 10.28 -4.18
C VAL A 270 -14.44 9.90 -2.96
N PHE A 271 -14.26 8.61 -2.66
CA PHE A 271 -13.34 8.18 -1.60
C PHE A 271 -11.89 8.48 -1.97
N ILE A 272 -11.47 8.09 -3.17
CA ILE A 272 -10.09 8.25 -3.62
C ILE A 272 -9.69 9.73 -3.67
N GLU A 273 -10.61 10.59 -4.12
CA GLU A 273 -10.30 12.00 -4.35
C GLU A 273 -10.50 12.90 -3.13
N HIS A 274 -11.36 12.51 -2.16
CA HIS A 274 -11.82 13.43 -1.12
C HIS A 274 -11.72 12.89 0.31
N VAL A 275 -11.32 11.64 0.52
CA VAL A 275 -11.23 11.06 1.85
C VAL A 275 -9.84 10.49 2.10
N GLY A 276 -9.23 10.91 3.19
CA GLY A 276 -7.89 10.45 3.58
C GLY A 276 -6.88 11.58 3.70
N VAL A 277 -5.66 11.20 4.04
CA VAL A 277 -4.50 12.09 4.20
C VAL A 277 -3.37 11.60 3.28
N PRO A 278 -2.65 12.52 2.60
CA PRO A 278 -1.49 12.15 1.81
C PRO A 278 -0.47 11.36 2.62
N THR A 279 0.16 10.36 1.99
CA THR A 279 1.16 9.50 2.63
C THR A 279 2.26 10.31 3.30
N LEU A 280 2.75 11.36 2.60
CA LEU A 280 3.77 12.26 3.11
C LEU A 280 3.38 12.91 4.45
N ALA A 281 2.12 13.30 4.63
CA ALA A 281 1.62 13.93 5.85
C ALA A 281 1.29 12.91 6.95
N ALA A 282 0.96 11.67 6.58
CA ALA A 282 0.59 10.62 7.52
C ALA A 282 1.78 10.09 8.32
N ILE A 283 2.97 10.01 7.70
CA ILE A 283 4.17 9.44 8.33
C ILE A 283 4.57 10.20 9.61
N PRO A 284 4.76 11.53 9.61
CA PRO A 284 5.14 12.24 10.83
C PRO A 284 4.08 12.17 11.95
N GLN A 285 2.79 12.02 11.60
CA GLN A 285 1.73 11.83 12.59
C GLN A 285 1.84 10.44 13.26
N ALA A 286 2.12 9.40 12.47
CA ALA A 286 2.33 8.04 12.99
C ALA A 286 3.57 7.98 13.87
N VAL A 287 4.68 8.55 13.41
CA VAL A 287 5.95 8.61 14.16
C VAL A 287 5.78 9.36 15.46
N GLN A 288 5.08 10.51 15.46
CA GLN A 288 4.79 11.26 16.68
C GLN A 288 4.01 10.43 17.69
N ALA A 289 3.00 9.67 17.23
CA ALA A 289 2.23 8.80 18.11
C ALA A 289 3.09 7.71 18.76
N LEU A 290 3.99 7.08 17.98
CA LEU A 290 4.92 6.07 18.48
C LEU A 290 5.96 6.66 19.45
N GLN A 291 6.44 7.87 19.18
CA GLN A 291 7.37 8.60 20.07
C GLN A 291 6.71 8.95 21.41
N ASP A 292 5.49 9.51 21.37
CA ASP A 292 4.74 9.87 22.59
C ASP A 292 4.41 8.65 23.47
N LEU A 293 4.32 7.47 22.87
CA LEU A 293 4.16 6.20 23.59
C LEU A 293 5.48 5.56 24.04
N GLY A 294 6.63 6.11 23.61
CA GLY A 294 7.96 5.58 23.91
C GLY A 294 8.24 4.22 23.27
N VAL A 295 7.63 3.94 22.11
CA VAL A 295 7.78 2.67 21.38
C VAL A 295 8.34 2.84 19.94
N HIS A 296 8.70 4.06 19.54
CA HIS A 296 9.40 4.29 18.28
C HIS A 296 10.86 3.79 18.39
N ARG A 297 11.41 3.25 17.29
CA ARG A 297 12.78 2.70 17.24
C ARG A 297 13.87 3.58 17.89
N ALA A 298 13.80 4.88 17.71
CA ALA A 298 14.76 5.84 18.26
C ALA A 298 14.70 6.01 19.78
N GLY A 299 13.60 5.60 20.44
CA GLY A 299 13.38 5.75 21.88
C GLY A 299 13.24 4.44 22.64
N ALA A 300 13.02 3.34 21.96
CA ALA A 300 12.71 2.05 22.59
C ALA A 300 13.92 1.38 23.27
N SER A 301 15.14 1.66 22.82
CA SER A 301 16.39 1.11 23.40
C SER A 301 16.90 1.86 24.64
N GLY A 302 16.21 2.90 25.08
CA GLY A 302 16.58 3.72 26.25
C GLY A 302 15.95 3.23 27.56
N ALA A 303 15.54 4.11 28.43
CA ALA A 303 15.19 3.90 29.84
C ALA A 303 13.97 3.01 30.18
N THR A 304 13.18 2.50 29.21
CA THR A 304 11.88 1.83 29.51
C THR A 304 11.87 0.32 29.32
N GLY A 305 12.88 -0.29 28.71
CA GLY A 305 12.91 -1.73 28.40
C GLY A 305 11.76 -2.20 27.47
N ARG A 306 11.00 -1.28 26.87
CA ARG A 306 9.93 -1.60 25.94
C ARG A 306 10.50 -1.87 24.56
N LYS A 307 10.05 -2.95 23.91
CA LYS A 307 10.36 -3.22 22.50
C LYS A 307 9.63 -2.24 21.59
N SER A 308 10.23 -1.91 20.46
CA SER A 308 9.65 -1.01 19.46
C SER A 308 8.41 -1.61 18.80
N VAL A 309 7.53 -0.74 18.32
CA VAL A 309 6.46 -1.06 17.37
C VAL A 309 6.94 -0.58 16.01
N GLN A 310 7.02 -1.49 15.04
CA GLN A 310 7.48 -1.12 13.71
C GLN A 310 6.37 -0.43 12.93
N LEU A 311 6.76 0.52 12.08
CA LEU A 311 5.88 1.27 11.19
C LEU A 311 6.10 0.85 9.73
N ILE A 312 5.07 0.28 9.10
CA ILE A 312 5.02 0.09 7.65
C ILE A 312 4.16 1.18 7.04
N VAL A 313 4.62 1.75 5.93
CA VAL A 313 3.90 2.81 5.22
C VAL A 313 3.60 2.37 3.80
N SER A 314 2.39 2.62 3.32
CA SER A 314 1.96 2.38 1.95
C SER A 314 1.20 3.56 1.37
N GLY A 315 0.95 3.52 0.06
CA GLY A 315 0.25 4.55 -0.68
C GLY A 315 1.18 5.41 -1.54
N GLY A 316 1.26 5.10 -2.84
CA GLY A 316 2.01 5.88 -3.82
C GLY A 316 3.53 5.67 -3.82
N ILE A 317 4.04 4.58 -3.29
CA ILE A 317 5.47 4.22 -3.34
C ILE A 317 5.80 3.62 -4.71
N ARG A 318 6.80 4.21 -5.42
CA ARG A 318 7.10 3.90 -6.83
C ARG A 318 8.57 3.62 -7.11
N THR A 319 9.47 4.29 -6.38
CA THR A 319 10.91 4.28 -6.64
C THR A 319 11.69 4.00 -5.35
N GLY A 320 12.96 3.62 -5.47
CA GLY A 320 13.81 3.48 -4.29
C GLY A 320 14.07 4.81 -3.56
N ALA A 321 13.91 5.93 -4.27
CA ALA A 321 13.93 7.24 -3.63
C ALA A 321 12.70 7.45 -2.73
N ASP A 322 11.51 7.01 -3.15
CA ASP A 322 10.30 7.04 -2.30
C ASP A 322 10.50 6.15 -1.06
N VAL A 323 11.07 4.94 -1.25
CA VAL A 323 11.43 4.04 -0.14
C VAL A 323 12.38 4.73 0.84
N ALA A 324 13.49 5.28 0.35
CA ALA A 324 14.48 5.96 1.19
C ALA A 324 13.87 7.13 1.98
N LYS A 325 13.02 7.95 1.34
CA LYS A 325 12.34 9.09 1.97
C LYS A 325 11.34 8.66 3.03
N ALA A 326 10.57 7.59 2.79
CA ALA A 326 9.68 7.03 3.80
C ALA A 326 10.45 6.52 5.03
N LEU A 327 11.58 5.81 4.80
CA LEU A 327 12.46 5.36 5.89
C LEU A 327 13.10 6.53 6.65
N ALA A 328 13.55 7.58 5.94
CA ALA A 328 14.10 8.79 6.54
C ALA A 328 13.07 9.53 7.41
N LEU A 329 11.81 9.56 7.00
CA LEU A 329 10.71 10.13 7.78
C LEU A 329 10.31 9.28 9.01
N GLY A 330 10.86 8.07 9.15
CA GLY A 330 10.72 7.24 10.34
C GLY A 330 9.94 5.94 10.16
N ALA A 331 9.60 5.53 8.93
CA ALA A 331 9.10 4.19 8.66
C ALA A 331 10.21 3.14 8.83
N ASP A 332 9.85 1.91 9.20
CA ASP A 332 10.76 0.76 9.26
C ASP A 332 10.75 -0.02 7.95
N ALA A 333 9.61 -0.04 7.27
CA ALA A 333 9.42 -0.64 5.95
C ALA A 333 8.32 0.08 5.17
N VAL A 334 8.21 -0.24 3.88
CA VAL A 334 7.12 0.21 3.02
C VAL A 334 6.38 -0.97 2.41
N ALA A 335 5.12 -0.75 2.02
CA ALA A 335 4.34 -1.75 1.27
C ALA A 335 3.91 -1.17 -0.08
N ILE A 336 4.04 -1.98 -1.14
CA ILE A 336 3.66 -1.61 -2.51
C ILE A 336 2.51 -2.48 -3.01
N GLY A 337 1.56 -1.88 -3.73
CA GLY A 337 0.46 -2.56 -4.41
C GLY A 337 0.53 -2.35 -5.92
N THR A 338 0.01 -1.24 -6.42
CA THR A 338 -0.05 -0.91 -7.86
C THR A 338 1.31 -1.04 -8.55
N ALA A 339 2.39 -0.57 -7.93
CA ALA A 339 3.73 -0.68 -8.48
C ALA A 339 4.18 -2.15 -8.66
N ALA A 340 3.75 -3.05 -7.76
CA ALA A 340 4.02 -4.48 -7.91
C ALA A 340 3.25 -5.07 -9.10
N LEU A 341 1.98 -4.67 -9.31
CA LEU A 341 1.18 -5.13 -10.46
C LEU A 341 1.79 -4.66 -11.79
N ILE A 342 2.21 -3.40 -11.86
CA ILE A 342 2.93 -2.85 -13.02
C ILE A 342 4.22 -3.65 -13.28
N ALA A 343 4.95 -4.01 -12.23
CA ALA A 343 6.15 -4.84 -12.35
C ALA A 343 5.84 -6.26 -12.87
N LEU A 344 4.68 -6.84 -12.53
CA LEU A 344 4.23 -8.11 -13.10
C LEU A 344 3.91 -7.98 -14.60
N GLY A 345 3.44 -6.84 -15.06
CA GLY A 345 3.07 -6.60 -16.47
C GLY A 345 1.74 -5.90 -16.69
N ASP A 346 1.15 -5.35 -15.63
CA ASP A 346 -0.02 -4.48 -15.77
C ASP A 346 0.33 -3.22 -16.58
N ASN A 347 -0.60 -2.74 -17.41
CA ASN A 347 -0.37 -1.65 -18.36
C ASN A 347 0.82 -1.86 -19.31
N ASP A 348 1.15 -3.09 -19.66
CA ASP A 348 2.20 -3.38 -20.64
C ASP A 348 1.81 -2.82 -22.02
N PRO A 349 2.68 -2.01 -22.66
CA PRO A 349 2.42 -1.42 -23.98
C PRO A 349 2.06 -2.43 -25.06
N ARG A 350 2.43 -3.71 -24.91
CA ARG A 350 2.03 -4.78 -25.83
C ARG A 350 0.51 -4.94 -25.95
N TYR A 351 -0.23 -4.56 -24.93
CA TYR A 351 -1.68 -4.65 -24.84
C TYR A 351 -2.39 -3.31 -25.03
N ALA A 352 -1.69 -2.24 -25.44
CA ALA A 352 -2.25 -0.88 -25.54
C ALA A 352 -3.56 -0.84 -26.34
N ALA A 353 -3.62 -1.52 -27.49
CA ALA A 353 -4.83 -1.57 -28.31
C ALA A 353 -5.99 -2.36 -27.69
N GLU A 354 -5.70 -3.29 -26.77
CA GLU A 354 -6.72 -4.01 -26.00
C GLU A 354 -7.24 -3.14 -24.87
N TYR A 355 -6.37 -2.43 -24.16
CA TYR A 355 -6.74 -1.44 -23.13
C TYR A 355 -7.59 -0.31 -23.72
N GLU A 356 -7.26 0.21 -24.92
CA GLU A 356 -8.08 1.21 -25.61
C GLU A 356 -9.50 0.71 -25.90
N LYS A 357 -9.67 -0.55 -26.32
CA LYS A 357 -10.98 -1.15 -26.58
C LYS A 357 -11.82 -1.32 -25.35
N LEU A 358 -11.18 -1.51 -24.19
CA LEU A 358 -11.87 -1.60 -22.90
C LEU A 358 -12.35 -0.24 -22.40
N GLY A 359 -11.93 0.85 -23.04
CA GLY A 359 -12.19 2.21 -22.58
C GLY A 359 -11.42 2.55 -21.31
N SER A 360 -10.48 1.69 -20.91
CA SER A 360 -9.61 1.84 -19.77
C SER A 360 -8.32 2.55 -20.19
N ALA A 361 -8.41 3.85 -20.45
CA ALA A 361 -7.20 4.65 -20.37
C ALA A 361 -6.66 4.54 -18.92
N PRO A 362 -5.36 4.29 -18.70
CA PRO A 362 -4.78 4.23 -17.38
C PRO A 362 -5.26 5.43 -16.53
N GLY A 363 -5.99 5.18 -15.45
CA GLY A 363 -6.54 6.18 -14.56
C GLY A 363 -7.97 6.67 -14.84
N PHE A 364 -8.68 6.19 -15.85
CA PHE A 364 -10.10 6.52 -16.11
C PHE A 364 -11.07 5.39 -15.80
N TYR A 365 -10.85 4.23 -16.33
CA TYR A 365 -11.40 2.94 -15.95
C TYR A 365 -10.20 2.06 -15.82
N ASP A 366 -9.89 1.65 -14.63
CA ASP A 366 -8.92 0.62 -14.52
C ASP A 366 -9.62 -0.71 -14.82
N ASP A 367 -8.98 -1.50 -15.60
CA ASP A 367 -9.21 -2.89 -15.90
C ASP A 367 -9.50 -3.72 -14.65
N PHE A 368 -9.13 -3.23 -13.44
CA PHE A 368 -9.45 -3.85 -12.16
C PHE A 368 -10.95 -4.04 -11.95
N GLN A 369 -11.79 -3.19 -12.51
CA GLN A 369 -13.25 -3.27 -12.36
C GLN A 369 -13.89 -4.17 -13.40
N ASP A 370 -13.47 -4.05 -14.64
CA ASP A 370 -14.02 -4.80 -15.76
C ASP A 370 -13.72 -6.30 -15.67
N GLY A 371 -12.59 -6.68 -15.06
CA GLY A 371 -12.14 -8.05 -14.98
C GLY A 371 -11.66 -8.61 -16.32
N ARG A 372 -11.43 -7.75 -17.32
CA ARG A 372 -10.98 -8.10 -18.67
C ARG A 372 -9.55 -7.62 -18.95
N ASP A 373 -8.72 -7.57 -17.94
CA ASP A 373 -7.32 -7.19 -18.03
C ASP A 373 -6.57 -8.07 -19.04
N PRO A 374 -6.09 -7.52 -20.16
CA PRO A 374 -5.41 -8.29 -21.21
C PRO A 374 -4.05 -8.83 -20.76
N ALA A 375 -3.46 -8.27 -19.70
CA ALA A 375 -2.22 -8.77 -19.09
C ALA A 375 -2.43 -10.02 -18.22
N GLY A 376 -3.69 -10.39 -17.93
CA GLY A 376 -4.02 -11.57 -17.15
C GLY A 376 -3.81 -11.41 -15.64
N ILE A 377 -3.66 -10.18 -15.15
CA ILE A 377 -3.37 -9.87 -13.74
C ILE A 377 -4.65 -9.66 -12.95
N SER A 378 -5.44 -8.65 -13.32
CA SER A 378 -6.64 -8.23 -12.58
C SER A 378 -7.93 -8.83 -13.15
N THR A 379 -7.90 -10.10 -13.50
CA THR A 379 -8.99 -10.84 -14.13
C THR A 379 -9.31 -12.15 -13.42
N GLN A 380 -10.53 -12.64 -13.63
CA GLN A 380 -10.96 -14.00 -13.29
C GLN A 380 -11.32 -14.82 -14.55
N ASP A 381 -11.18 -14.24 -15.72
CA ASP A 381 -11.33 -14.96 -16.98
C ASP A 381 -10.15 -15.93 -17.16
N PRO A 382 -10.41 -17.26 -17.35
CA PRO A 382 -9.33 -18.26 -17.45
C PRO A 382 -8.43 -18.06 -18.65
N GLU A 383 -8.96 -17.59 -19.80
CA GLU A 383 -8.17 -17.37 -21.03
C GLU A 383 -7.24 -16.16 -20.87
N LEU A 384 -7.74 -15.09 -20.27
CA LEU A 384 -6.92 -13.92 -19.97
C LEU A 384 -5.89 -14.24 -18.90
N ALA A 385 -6.29 -14.89 -17.81
CA ALA A 385 -5.39 -15.26 -16.71
C ALA A 385 -4.23 -16.16 -17.20
N ALA A 386 -4.50 -17.06 -18.17
CA ALA A 386 -3.48 -17.91 -18.77
C ALA A 386 -2.40 -17.17 -19.57
N ARG A 387 -2.60 -15.89 -19.93
CA ARG A 387 -1.60 -15.07 -20.60
C ARG A 387 -0.43 -14.68 -19.69
N LEU A 388 -0.64 -14.67 -18.37
CA LEU A 388 0.40 -14.34 -17.41
C LEU A 388 1.21 -15.60 -17.06
N ASP A 389 2.49 -15.61 -17.43
CA ASP A 389 3.45 -16.60 -16.95
C ASP A 389 3.92 -16.19 -15.55
N PRO A 390 3.53 -16.91 -14.47
CA PRO A 390 3.86 -16.52 -13.11
C PRO A 390 5.36 -16.59 -12.79
N VAL A 391 6.12 -17.41 -13.52
CA VAL A 391 7.58 -17.51 -13.32
C VAL A 391 8.28 -16.28 -13.91
N ALA A 392 7.95 -15.92 -15.14
CA ALA A 392 8.51 -14.74 -15.79
C ALA A 392 8.09 -13.44 -15.08
N ALA A 393 6.82 -13.31 -14.71
CA ALA A 393 6.29 -12.17 -14.00
C ALA A 393 6.90 -12.04 -12.59
N GLY A 394 7.03 -13.14 -11.85
CA GLY A 394 7.70 -13.16 -10.55
C GLY A 394 9.16 -12.69 -10.63
N ARG A 395 9.89 -13.10 -11.67
CA ARG A 395 11.26 -12.61 -11.91
C ARG A 395 11.31 -11.11 -12.19
N ARG A 396 10.34 -10.58 -12.97
CA ARG A 396 10.22 -9.13 -13.20
C ARG A 396 10.01 -8.37 -11.90
N LEU A 397 9.11 -8.86 -11.04
CA LEU A 397 8.87 -8.28 -9.72
C LEU A 397 10.12 -8.33 -8.85
N ALA A 398 10.82 -9.47 -8.79
CA ALA A 398 12.07 -9.59 -8.03
C ALA A 398 13.13 -8.59 -8.51
N ASN A 399 13.28 -8.40 -9.82
CA ASN A 399 14.19 -7.40 -10.38
C ASN A 399 13.82 -5.98 -9.97
N TYR A 400 12.53 -5.64 -10.01
CA TYR A 400 12.05 -4.34 -9.59
C TYR A 400 12.31 -4.09 -8.09
N LEU A 401 12.03 -5.07 -7.23
CA LEU A 401 12.29 -4.98 -5.79
C LEU A 401 13.79 -4.81 -5.49
N ARG A 402 14.67 -5.48 -6.25
CA ARG A 402 16.13 -5.26 -6.15
C ARG A 402 16.51 -3.85 -6.54
N VAL A 403 15.95 -3.31 -7.62
CA VAL A 403 16.23 -1.92 -8.06
C VAL A 403 15.79 -0.93 -6.98
N LEU A 404 14.57 -1.04 -6.44
CA LEU A 404 14.10 -0.21 -5.33
C LEU A 404 15.09 -0.22 -4.16
N THR A 405 15.56 -1.41 -3.80
CA THR A 405 16.50 -1.59 -2.68
C THR A 405 17.87 -0.99 -2.99
N MET A 406 18.41 -1.21 -4.19
CA MET A 406 19.71 -0.65 -4.61
C MET A 406 19.68 0.88 -4.68
N GLU A 407 18.60 1.48 -5.16
CA GLU A 407 18.42 2.93 -5.17
C GLU A 407 18.40 3.50 -3.74
N ALA A 408 17.64 2.88 -2.83
CA ALA A 408 17.60 3.27 -1.42
C ALA A 408 18.98 3.14 -0.75
N GLN A 409 19.73 2.05 -1.02
CA GLN A 409 21.10 1.90 -0.55
C GLN A 409 22.06 2.95 -1.11
N THR A 410 21.91 3.30 -2.39
CA THR A 410 22.73 4.33 -3.03
C THR A 410 22.54 5.69 -2.34
N ILE A 411 21.29 6.04 -2.05
CA ILE A 411 20.95 7.26 -1.31
C ILE A 411 21.51 7.21 0.12
N ALA A 412 21.31 6.10 0.83
CA ALA A 412 21.80 5.94 2.19
C ALA A 412 23.33 6.10 2.26
N ARG A 413 24.07 5.47 1.34
CA ARG A 413 25.54 5.67 1.23
C ARG A 413 25.92 7.09 0.96
N ALA A 414 25.21 7.79 0.06
CA ALA A 414 25.45 9.20 -0.23
C ALA A 414 25.24 10.10 1.01
N CYS A 415 24.35 9.70 1.91
CA CYS A 415 24.11 10.37 3.20
C CYS A 415 25.05 9.88 4.33
N GLY A 416 25.99 8.97 4.05
CA GLY A 416 26.94 8.44 5.03
C GLY A 416 26.31 7.42 5.99
N LYS A 417 25.26 6.71 5.58
CA LYS A 417 24.51 5.75 6.40
C LYS A 417 24.86 4.30 6.02
N ALA A 418 25.25 3.50 7.00
CA ALA A 418 25.61 2.08 6.83
C ALA A 418 24.40 1.13 6.78
N HIS A 419 23.20 1.65 6.93
CA HIS A 419 21.94 0.91 6.82
C HIS A 419 20.84 1.85 6.32
N VAL A 420 19.93 1.36 5.47
CA VAL A 420 18.86 2.19 4.92
C VAL A 420 17.90 2.73 5.99
N THR A 421 17.71 2.00 7.08
CA THR A 421 16.89 2.46 8.22
C THR A 421 17.59 3.48 9.11
N HIS A 422 18.86 3.78 8.86
CA HIS A 422 19.58 4.87 9.56
C HIS A 422 19.36 6.24 8.90
N LEU A 423 18.70 6.30 7.75
CA LEU A 423 18.21 7.56 7.20
C LEU A 423 17.25 8.23 8.20
N GLU A 424 17.32 9.55 8.31
CA GLU A 424 16.61 10.34 9.31
C GLU A 424 16.06 11.64 8.72
N PRO A 425 15.09 12.32 9.36
CA PRO A 425 14.53 13.57 8.84
C PRO A 425 15.55 14.66 8.60
N ASP A 426 16.68 14.68 9.33
CA ASP A 426 17.79 15.63 9.18
C ASP A 426 18.57 15.43 7.87
N ASP A 427 18.36 14.31 7.18
CA ASP A 427 18.90 14.04 5.84
C ASP A 427 18.01 14.63 4.73
N LEU A 428 16.88 15.26 5.06
CA LEU A 428 15.85 15.70 4.11
C LEU A 428 15.62 17.21 4.15
N VAL A 429 15.29 17.76 2.98
CA VAL A 429 14.68 19.10 2.81
C VAL A 429 13.52 19.02 1.82
N ALA A 430 12.55 19.93 1.95
CA ALA A 430 11.43 20.03 1.03
C ALA A 430 11.59 21.18 0.05
N VAL A 431 11.12 21.02 -1.20
CA VAL A 431 11.19 22.06 -2.24
C VAL A 431 9.94 22.92 -2.32
N SER A 432 8.89 22.57 -1.56
CA SER A 432 7.67 23.37 -1.43
C SER A 432 7.30 23.57 0.04
N ILE A 433 6.59 24.67 0.34
CA ILE A 433 6.12 24.97 1.71
C ILE A 433 5.15 23.89 2.20
N GLU A 434 4.27 23.44 1.32
CA GLU A 434 3.28 22.40 1.61
C GLU A 434 3.96 21.09 2.01
N ALA A 435 4.95 20.66 1.24
CA ALA A 435 5.71 19.44 1.55
C ALA A 435 6.54 19.61 2.83
N ALA A 436 7.15 20.78 3.05
CA ALA A 436 7.88 21.08 4.29
C ALA A 436 6.97 20.97 5.51
N ALA A 437 5.75 21.54 5.45
CA ALA A 437 4.77 21.45 6.50
C ALA A 437 4.28 20.02 6.74
N MET A 438 3.98 19.29 5.67
CA MET A 438 3.48 17.90 5.74
C MET A 438 4.53 16.94 6.28
N ALA A 439 5.76 17.00 5.74
CA ALA A 439 6.86 16.12 6.13
C ALA A 439 7.55 16.53 7.44
N ARG A 440 7.32 17.74 7.92
CA ARG A 440 7.99 18.35 9.08
C ARG A 440 9.51 18.40 8.93
N VAL A 441 9.98 18.71 7.74
CA VAL A 441 11.40 18.92 7.39
C VAL A 441 11.64 20.35 6.93
N PRO A 442 12.89 20.88 6.98
CA PRO A 442 13.17 22.24 6.56
C PRO A 442 12.84 22.51 5.09
N LEU A 443 12.41 23.73 4.79
CA LEU A 443 12.35 24.22 3.41
C LEU A 443 13.78 24.36 2.88
N ALA A 444 14.03 23.88 1.67
CA ALA A 444 15.36 23.86 1.05
C ALA A 444 16.03 25.24 1.06
N GLY A 445 17.28 25.29 1.53
CA GLY A 445 18.04 26.54 1.67
C GLY A 445 17.72 27.35 2.93
N THR A 446 16.91 26.82 3.83
CA THR A 446 16.56 27.46 5.13
C THR A 446 16.58 26.44 6.27
N ASP A 447 16.52 26.92 7.51
CA ASP A 447 16.28 26.10 8.70
C ASP A 447 14.81 26.10 9.11
N TRP A 448 13.94 26.71 8.30
CA TRP A 448 12.55 26.91 8.65
C TRP A 448 11.71 25.66 8.36
N ILE A 449 11.03 25.20 9.40
CA ILE A 449 10.01 24.15 9.33
C ILE A 449 8.65 24.82 9.59
N PRO A 450 7.72 24.85 8.61
CA PRO A 450 6.42 25.45 8.80
C PRO A 450 5.66 24.82 9.98
N GLY A 451 5.17 25.65 10.89
CA GLY A 451 4.41 25.20 12.06
C GLY A 451 5.24 24.78 13.29
N ARG A 452 6.56 25.00 13.24
CA ARG A 452 7.48 24.84 14.37
C ARG A 452 8.12 26.16 14.76
#